data_1dc5fba433c15ed32ed50148aa792c2c
#
_entry.id   1dc5fba433c15ed32ed50148aa792c2c
#
_cell.length_a   1.000
_cell.length_b   1.000
_cell.length_c   1.000
_cell.angle_alpha   90.00
_cell.angle_beta   90.00
_cell.angle_gamma   90.00
#
_symmetry.space_group_name_H-M   'P 1'
#
loop_
_entity.id
_entity.type
_entity.pdbx_description
1 polymer ?
#
loop_
_entity_poly.entity_id
_entity_poly.type
_entity_poly.pdbx_seq_one_letter_code
_entity_poly.pdbx_strand_id
1 'polypeptide(L)'
;MNPVVGALVIAGATALAVGVLLPVRRRTPPGGHFEDTTPASGVFTILATFFAVLFAFVVLYAFSAYNESSNAAELEAETTLQQFETADLFHHPLSPTLAAELRCYARSVVNQEWPAMQQDQTIDLNHWDTELFKTIRQIDPATAAEQEEYAQWLDQRVTREEARERRALGEEGIIPTPVWLALVVTGLIVWGFVFLFAD
;
A
#
# COMPACT_ATOMS: atom_id res chain seq x y z
N MET A 1 1.51 4.58 9.00
CA MET A 1 1.65 4.13 10.41
C MET A 1 2.92 4.74 11.00
N ASN A 2 2.84 5.37 12.18
CA ASN A 2 4.00 6.01 12.81
C ASN A 2 5.01 4.90 13.24
N PRO A 3 6.32 4.96 12.85
CA PRO A 3 7.32 3.95 13.18
C PRO A 3 7.46 3.71 14.70
N VAL A 4 7.17 4.74 15.52
CA VAL A 4 7.13 4.62 16.97
C VAL A 4 6.02 3.69 17.44
N VAL A 5 4.83 3.75 16.83
CA VAL A 5 3.70 2.84 17.15
C VAL A 5 4.05 1.41 16.78
N GLY A 6 4.68 1.18 15.62
CA GLY A 6 5.16 -0.14 15.21
C GLY A 6 6.17 -0.73 16.21
N ALA A 7 7.15 0.06 16.63
CA ALA A 7 8.13 -0.36 17.65
C ALA A 7 7.49 -0.69 19.01
N LEU A 8 6.51 0.10 19.45
CA LEU A 8 5.76 -0.15 20.69
C LEU A 8 4.92 -1.43 20.63
N VAL A 9 4.28 -1.71 19.48
CA VAL A 9 3.53 -2.97 19.27
C VAL A 9 4.46 -4.18 19.34
N ILE A 10 5.61 -4.13 18.67
CA ILE A 10 6.61 -5.22 18.71
C ILE A 10 7.15 -5.41 20.13
N ALA A 11 7.54 -4.34 20.81
CA ALA A 11 8.01 -4.39 22.19
C ALA A 11 6.94 -4.95 23.14
N GLY A 12 5.69 -4.51 23.00
CA GLY A 12 4.55 -4.99 23.79
C GLY A 12 4.26 -6.48 23.55
N ALA A 13 4.25 -6.92 22.31
CA ALA A 13 4.07 -8.33 21.95
C ALA A 13 5.21 -9.20 22.50
N THR A 14 6.46 -8.74 22.41
CA THR A 14 7.63 -9.44 22.97
C THR A 14 7.57 -9.51 24.49
N ALA A 15 7.22 -8.41 25.17
CA ALA A 15 7.07 -8.39 26.62
C ALA A 15 5.95 -9.32 27.10
N LEU A 16 4.83 -9.38 26.36
CA LEU A 16 3.72 -10.27 26.65
C LEU A 16 4.12 -11.73 26.46
N ALA A 17 4.86 -12.03 25.38
CA ALA A 17 5.42 -13.35 25.12
C ALA A 17 6.32 -13.83 26.29
N VAL A 18 7.28 -13.01 26.69
CA VAL A 18 8.19 -13.31 27.81
C VAL A 18 7.42 -13.39 29.13
N GLY A 19 6.45 -12.50 29.35
CA GLY A 19 5.62 -12.47 30.55
C GLY A 19 4.75 -13.73 30.76
N VAL A 20 4.29 -14.34 29.67
CA VAL A 20 3.57 -15.61 29.72
C VAL A 20 4.54 -16.81 29.81
N LEU A 21 5.69 -16.74 29.16
CA LEU A 21 6.71 -17.81 29.18
C LEU A 21 7.28 -18.04 30.59
N LEU A 22 7.59 -16.98 31.33
CA LEU A 22 8.19 -17.08 32.64
C LEU A 22 7.35 -17.84 33.69
N PRO A 23 6.03 -17.61 33.84
CA PRO A 23 5.20 -18.37 34.79
C PRO A 23 4.95 -19.81 34.34
N VAL A 24 4.86 -20.07 32.99
CA VAL A 24 4.73 -21.42 32.47
C VAL A 24 5.98 -22.23 32.82
N ARG A 25 7.16 -21.71 32.52
CA ARG A 25 8.45 -22.34 32.86
C ARG A 25 8.61 -22.61 34.36
N ARG A 26 8.13 -21.71 35.21
CA ARG A 26 8.16 -21.90 36.70
C ARG A 26 7.22 -23.01 37.19
N ARG A 27 6.17 -23.36 36.40
CA ARG A 27 5.17 -24.39 36.74
C ARG A 27 5.43 -25.73 36.09
N THR A 28 6.37 -25.80 35.15
CA THR A 28 6.75 -27.04 34.44
C THR A 28 7.51 -27.94 35.42
N PRO A 29 7.10 -29.21 35.60
CA PRO A 29 7.82 -30.14 36.50
C PRO A 29 9.19 -30.47 35.90
N PRO A 30 10.18 -30.80 36.76
CA PRO A 30 11.50 -31.23 36.30
C PRO A 30 11.38 -32.52 35.51
N GLY A 31 11.75 -32.47 34.21
CA GLY A 31 11.60 -33.56 33.24
C GLY A 31 10.68 -33.26 32.08
N GLY A 32 10.05 -32.06 32.03
CA GLY A 32 9.16 -31.62 30.93
C GLY A 32 7.80 -32.33 30.94
N HIS A 33 6.96 -31.98 29.94
CA HIS A 33 5.62 -32.59 29.77
C HIS A 33 5.63 -33.86 28.92
N PHE A 34 6.75 -34.18 28.29
CA PHE A 34 6.90 -35.32 27.39
C PHE A 34 8.18 -36.11 27.68
N GLU A 35 8.03 -37.43 27.84
CA GLU A 35 9.14 -38.37 28.05
C GLU A 35 10.06 -38.51 26.84
N ASP A 36 9.56 -38.25 25.63
CA ASP A 36 10.30 -38.29 24.38
C ASP A 36 10.04 -37.04 23.52
N THR A 37 10.98 -36.12 23.49
CA THR A 37 10.86 -34.82 22.80
C THR A 37 11.25 -34.87 21.34
N THR A 38 11.83 -35.98 20.84
CA THR A 38 12.38 -36.10 19.51
C THR A 38 11.35 -35.96 18.37
N PRO A 39 10.18 -36.62 18.40
CA PRO A 39 9.15 -36.43 17.37
C PRO A 39 8.55 -35.07 17.35
N ALA A 40 8.35 -34.47 18.53
CA ALA A 40 7.75 -33.16 18.69
C ALA A 40 8.66 -32.04 18.19
N SER A 41 9.99 -32.14 18.38
CA SER A 41 10.95 -31.17 17.83
C SER A 41 10.95 -31.20 16.29
N GLY A 42 10.76 -32.38 15.66
CA GLY A 42 10.63 -32.50 14.22
C GLY A 42 9.38 -31.79 13.68
N VAL A 43 8.22 -32.00 14.32
CA VAL A 43 6.97 -31.33 13.97
C VAL A 43 7.09 -29.80 14.15
N PHE A 44 7.67 -29.36 15.26
CA PHE A 44 7.93 -27.94 15.52
C PHE A 44 8.79 -27.30 14.42
N THR A 45 9.87 -27.96 14.01
CA THR A 45 10.76 -27.47 12.95
C THR A 45 10.01 -27.28 11.63
N ILE A 46 9.16 -28.23 11.25
CA ILE A 46 8.33 -28.13 10.04
C ILE A 46 7.35 -26.97 10.12
N LEU A 47 6.62 -26.85 11.24
CA LEU A 47 5.65 -25.76 11.46
C LEU A 47 6.32 -24.39 11.50
N ALA A 48 7.46 -24.27 12.19
CA ALA A 48 8.22 -23.03 12.27
C ALA A 48 8.77 -22.59 10.90
N THR A 49 9.25 -23.56 10.12
CA THR A 49 9.72 -23.30 8.74
C THR A 49 8.56 -22.86 7.85
N PHE A 50 7.42 -23.53 7.91
CA PHE A 50 6.22 -23.17 7.16
C PHE A 50 5.73 -21.75 7.53
N PHE A 51 5.70 -21.44 8.82
CA PHE A 51 5.34 -20.08 9.30
C PHE A 51 6.32 -19.03 8.78
N ALA A 52 7.63 -19.29 8.85
CA ALA A 52 8.66 -18.36 8.38
C ALA A 52 8.54 -18.09 6.87
N VAL A 53 8.25 -19.11 6.07
CA VAL A 53 8.03 -18.96 4.62
C VAL A 53 6.76 -18.16 4.34
N LEU A 54 5.65 -18.48 5.01
CA LEU A 54 4.40 -17.71 4.89
C LEU A 54 4.60 -16.24 5.26
N PHE A 55 5.27 -15.98 6.38
CA PHE A 55 5.57 -14.63 6.84
C PHE A 55 6.43 -13.86 5.82
N ALA A 56 7.46 -14.52 5.25
CA ALA A 56 8.30 -13.92 4.24
C ALA A 56 7.50 -13.52 2.98
N PHE A 57 6.57 -14.36 2.51
CA PHE A 57 5.69 -14.02 1.40
C PHE A 57 4.76 -12.85 1.71
N VAL A 58 4.21 -12.78 2.92
CA VAL A 58 3.36 -11.65 3.34
C VAL A 58 4.13 -10.35 3.35
N VAL A 59 5.36 -10.35 3.90
CA VAL A 59 6.23 -9.16 3.90
C VAL A 59 6.58 -8.75 2.47
N LEU A 60 6.96 -9.70 1.61
CA LEU A 60 7.28 -9.42 0.22
C LEU A 60 6.10 -8.82 -0.54
N TYR A 61 4.90 -9.38 -0.35
CA TYR A 61 3.68 -8.89 -0.98
C TYR A 61 3.31 -7.48 -0.49
N ALA A 62 3.39 -7.23 0.81
CA ALA A 62 3.14 -5.90 1.38
C ALA A 62 4.14 -4.86 0.86
N PHE A 63 5.42 -5.23 0.73
CA PHE A 63 6.44 -4.36 0.17
C PHE A 63 6.22 -4.09 -1.32
N SER A 64 5.81 -5.10 -2.09
CA SER A 64 5.47 -4.93 -3.51
C SER A 64 4.30 -3.97 -3.70
N ALA A 65 3.22 -4.12 -2.93
CA ALA A 65 2.06 -3.24 -2.99
C ALA A 65 2.41 -1.79 -2.58
N TYR A 66 3.24 -1.62 -1.56
CA TYR A 66 3.75 -0.30 -1.18
C TYR A 66 4.54 0.36 -2.30
N ASN A 67 5.46 -0.38 -2.95
CA ASN A 67 6.23 0.15 -4.06
C ASN A 67 5.35 0.49 -5.26
N GLU A 68 4.35 -0.33 -5.57
CA GLU A 68 3.41 -0.06 -6.65
C GLU A 68 2.62 1.23 -6.42
N SER A 69 2.10 1.43 -5.21
CA SER A 69 1.40 2.68 -4.84
C SER A 69 2.32 3.89 -4.86
N SER A 70 3.58 3.74 -4.38
CA SER A 70 4.58 4.82 -4.41
C SER A 70 4.95 5.22 -5.85
N ASN A 71 5.22 4.23 -6.71
CA ASN A 71 5.53 4.47 -8.12
C ASN A 71 4.33 5.09 -8.86
N ALA A 72 3.12 4.69 -8.51
CA ALA A 72 1.91 5.28 -9.08
C ALA A 72 1.75 6.75 -8.69
N ALA A 73 2.04 7.12 -7.44
CA ALA A 73 2.02 8.51 -7.00
C ALA A 73 3.08 9.37 -7.72
N GLU A 74 4.28 8.82 -7.95
CA GLU A 74 5.35 9.48 -8.70
C GLU A 74 4.94 9.67 -10.17
N LEU A 75 4.40 8.63 -10.81
CA LEU A 75 3.93 8.69 -12.20
C LEU A 75 2.78 9.70 -12.37
N GLU A 76 1.83 9.77 -11.43
CA GLU A 76 0.76 10.77 -11.45
C GLU A 76 1.32 12.20 -11.40
N ALA A 77 2.31 12.44 -10.52
CA ALA A 77 2.95 13.75 -10.40
C ALA A 77 3.75 14.12 -11.66
N GLU A 78 4.54 13.18 -12.20
CA GLU A 78 5.31 13.36 -13.42
C GLU A 78 4.40 13.64 -14.63
N THR A 79 3.35 12.86 -14.79
CA THR A 79 2.40 13.04 -15.91
C THR A 79 1.62 14.35 -15.77
N THR A 80 1.30 14.77 -14.55
CA THR A 80 0.70 16.09 -14.29
C THR A 80 1.64 17.22 -14.72
N LEU A 81 2.93 17.09 -14.46
CA LEU A 81 3.94 18.06 -14.92
C LEU A 81 4.06 18.06 -16.45
N GLN A 82 4.12 16.89 -17.08
CA GLN A 82 4.15 16.77 -18.53
C GLN A 82 2.92 17.42 -19.18
N GLN A 83 1.72 17.20 -18.62
CA GLN A 83 0.51 17.88 -19.09
C GLN A 83 0.58 19.40 -18.93
N PHE A 84 1.21 19.87 -17.84
CA PHE A 84 1.42 21.30 -17.64
C PHE A 84 2.33 21.92 -18.72
N GLU A 85 3.38 21.21 -19.12
CA GLU A 85 4.27 21.61 -20.22
C GLU A 85 3.53 21.54 -21.58
N THR A 86 2.76 20.49 -21.83
CA THR A 86 1.94 20.35 -23.05
C THR A 86 0.85 21.43 -23.13
N ALA A 87 0.33 21.92 -21.99
CA ALA A 87 -0.64 23.01 -21.97
C ALA A 87 -0.12 24.31 -22.61
N ASP A 88 1.19 24.56 -22.53
CA ASP A 88 1.82 25.75 -23.12
C ASP A 88 1.85 25.72 -24.66
N LEU A 89 1.66 24.55 -25.27
CA LEU A 89 1.58 24.39 -26.73
C LEU A 89 0.24 24.86 -27.30
N PHE A 90 -0.82 24.87 -26.51
CA PHE A 90 -2.13 25.29 -26.97
C PHE A 90 -2.27 26.81 -27.04
N HIS A 91 -3.11 27.29 -27.98
CA HIS A 91 -3.35 28.72 -28.17
C HIS A 91 -4.18 29.35 -27.04
N HIS A 92 -4.02 30.66 -26.83
CA HIS A 92 -4.87 31.44 -25.94
C HIS A 92 -6.34 31.41 -26.39
N PRO A 93 -7.34 31.34 -25.46
CA PRO A 93 -7.23 31.41 -24.00
C PRO A 93 -7.07 30.05 -23.29
N LEU A 94 -6.91 28.95 -24.01
CA LEU A 94 -6.96 27.59 -23.46
C LEU A 94 -5.74 27.25 -22.62
N SER A 95 -4.52 27.58 -23.09
CA SER A 95 -3.27 27.30 -22.36
C SER A 95 -3.31 27.78 -20.91
N PRO A 96 -3.57 29.05 -20.58
CA PRO A 96 -3.61 29.48 -19.19
C PRO A 96 -4.76 28.85 -18.38
N THR A 97 -5.86 28.48 -19.02
CA THR A 97 -6.98 27.81 -18.34
C THR A 97 -6.59 26.39 -17.94
N LEU A 98 -6.04 25.60 -18.86
CA LEU A 98 -5.55 24.24 -18.59
C LEU A 98 -4.48 24.23 -17.51
N ALA A 99 -3.53 25.19 -17.59
CA ALA A 99 -2.48 25.32 -16.58
C ALA A 99 -3.04 25.68 -15.19
N ALA A 100 -4.08 26.51 -15.12
CA ALA A 100 -4.77 26.82 -13.84
C ALA A 100 -5.52 25.62 -13.27
N GLU A 101 -6.24 24.89 -14.11
CA GLU A 101 -6.99 23.69 -13.72
C GLU A 101 -6.06 22.57 -13.25
N LEU A 102 -4.90 22.35 -13.92
CA LEU A 102 -3.87 21.39 -13.48
C LEU A 102 -3.28 21.75 -12.11
N ARG A 103 -3.04 23.03 -11.84
CA ARG A 103 -2.62 23.48 -10.49
C ARG A 103 -3.69 23.20 -9.44
N CYS A 104 -4.96 23.41 -9.77
CA CYS A 104 -6.07 23.11 -8.88
C CYS A 104 -6.20 21.60 -8.66
N TYR A 105 -6.04 20.78 -9.70
CA TYR A 105 -5.95 19.33 -9.61
C TYR A 105 -4.87 18.89 -8.63
N ALA A 106 -3.61 19.32 -8.85
CA ALA A 106 -2.49 18.95 -8.00
C ALA A 106 -2.69 19.36 -6.53
N ARG A 107 -3.27 20.56 -6.28
CA ARG A 107 -3.62 21.00 -4.93
C ARG A 107 -4.73 20.15 -4.31
N SER A 108 -5.73 19.74 -5.09
CA SER A 108 -6.80 18.85 -4.63
C SER A 108 -6.24 17.49 -4.22
N VAL A 109 -5.34 16.92 -5.01
CA VAL A 109 -4.65 15.67 -4.66
C VAL A 109 -3.94 15.79 -3.31
N VAL A 110 -3.09 16.83 -3.13
CA VAL A 110 -2.30 17.00 -1.90
C VAL A 110 -3.16 17.32 -0.68
N ASN A 111 -4.18 18.19 -0.82
CA ASN A 111 -4.90 18.73 0.33
C ASN A 111 -6.21 18.00 0.66
N GLN A 112 -6.73 17.19 -0.26
CA GLN A 112 -8.00 16.49 -0.08
C GLN A 112 -7.83 14.97 -0.20
N GLU A 113 -7.25 14.47 -1.31
CA GLU A 113 -7.15 13.04 -1.54
C GLU A 113 -6.17 12.35 -0.58
N TRP A 114 -4.96 12.88 -0.39
CA TRP A 114 -4.00 12.30 0.55
C TRP A 114 -4.51 12.24 2.00
N PRO A 115 -5.14 13.31 2.55
CA PRO A 115 -5.77 13.23 3.87
C PRO A 115 -6.95 12.25 3.94
N ALA A 116 -7.76 12.13 2.88
CA ALA A 116 -8.86 11.17 2.82
C ALA A 116 -8.34 9.74 2.85
N MET A 117 -7.30 9.44 2.04
CA MET A 117 -6.60 8.15 2.05
C MET A 117 -6.07 7.79 3.45
N GLN A 118 -5.46 8.73 4.17
CA GLN A 118 -4.98 8.49 5.54
C GLN A 118 -6.10 8.16 6.54
N GLN A 119 -7.34 8.45 6.21
CA GLN A 119 -8.52 8.22 7.06
C GLN A 119 -9.39 7.06 6.57
N ASP A 120 -8.89 6.23 5.65
CA ASP A 120 -9.63 5.13 5.00
C ASP A 120 -10.96 5.60 4.36
N GLN A 121 -10.99 6.84 3.85
CA GLN A 121 -12.18 7.40 3.20
C GLN A 121 -12.12 7.16 1.70
N THR A 122 -13.26 6.80 1.11
CA THR A 122 -13.38 6.63 -0.34
C THR A 122 -13.01 7.93 -1.06
N ILE A 123 -12.13 7.85 -2.04
CA ILE A 123 -11.74 8.98 -2.87
C ILE A 123 -12.71 9.06 -4.05
N ASP A 124 -13.55 10.09 -4.06
CA ASP A 124 -14.42 10.40 -5.20
C ASP A 124 -13.59 10.86 -6.42
N LEU A 125 -14.25 10.88 -7.59
CA LEU A 125 -13.68 11.45 -8.81
C LEU A 125 -13.21 12.89 -8.54
N ASN A 126 -11.96 13.19 -8.91
CA ASN A 126 -11.43 14.53 -8.75
C ASN A 126 -12.21 15.50 -9.65
N HIS A 127 -12.88 16.49 -9.05
CA HIS A 127 -13.65 17.48 -9.78
C HIS A 127 -12.83 18.16 -10.89
N TRP A 128 -11.56 18.48 -10.61
CA TRP A 128 -10.67 19.16 -11.55
C TRP A 128 -10.30 18.30 -12.75
N ASP A 129 -10.28 16.97 -12.62
CA ASP A 129 -10.12 16.09 -13.78
C ASP A 129 -11.28 16.23 -14.76
N THR A 130 -12.49 16.34 -14.23
CA THR A 130 -13.69 16.57 -15.05
C THR A 130 -13.66 17.94 -15.75
N GLU A 131 -13.21 18.98 -15.08
CA GLU A 131 -13.07 20.32 -15.68
C GLU A 131 -11.99 20.34 -16.77
N LEU A 132 -10.81 19.78 -16.50
CA LEU A 132 -9.75 19.60 -17.49
C LEU A 132 -10.26 18.90 -18.76
N PHE A 133 -11.06 17.84 -18.58
CA PHE A 133 -11.63 17.12 -19.72
C PHE A 133 -12.66 17.95 -20.50
N LYS A 134 -13.47 18.77 -19.82
CA LYS A 134 -14.39 19.71 -20.48
C LYS A 134 -13.65 20.78 -21.26
N THR A 135 -12.57 21.32 -20.69
CA THR A 135 -11.76 22.38 -21.30
C THR A 135 -11.05 21.87 -22.54
N ILE A 136 -10.38 20.70 -22.47
CA ILE A 136 -9.66 20.13 -23.64
C ILE A 136 -10.59 19.78 -24.79
N ARG A 137 -11.82 19.37 -24.53
CA ARG A 137 -12.82 19.07 -25.56
C ARG A 137 -13.33 20.28 -26.34
N GLN A 138 -13.00 21.51 -25.90
CA GLN A 138 -13.32 22.73 -26.65
C GLN A 138 -12.32 22.98 -27.78
N ILE A 139 -11.22 22.25 -27.83
CA ILE A 139 -10.23 22.33 -28.88
C ILE A 139 -10.74 21.62 -30.12
N ASP A 140 -10.70 22.32 -31.27
CA ASP A 140 -10.92 21.77 -32.60
C ASP A 140 -9.60 21.86 -33.36
N PRO A 141 -8.76 20.82 -33.32
CA PRO A 141 -7.42 20.88 -33.90
C PRO A 141 -7.50 20.92 -35.44
N ALA A 142 -7.07 22.02 -36.03
CA ALA A 142 -7.15 22.29 -37.46
C ALA A 142 -5.90 21.83 -38.24
N THR A 143 -4.74 21.85 -37.59
CA THR A 143 -3.45 21.47 -38.21
C THR A 143 -2.96 20.11 -37.70
N ALA A 144 -2.08 19.46 -38.45
CA ALA A 144 -1.47 18.20 -38.05
C ALA A 144 -0.68 18.31 -36.70
N ALA A 145 -0.04 19.47 -36.47
CA ALA A 145 0.67 19.74 -35.22
C ALA A 145 -0.31 19.81 -34.03
N GLU A 146 -1.41 20.57 -34.18
CA GLU A 146 -2.44 20.65 -33.13
C GLU A 146 -3.11 19.30 -32.84
N GLN A 147 -3.27 18.47 -33.87
CA GLN A 147 -3.80 17.08 -33.71
C GLN A 147 -2.85 16.23 -32.87
N GLU A 148 -1.53 16.35 -33.10
CA GLU A 148 -0.52 15.62 -32.32
C GLU A 148 -0.48 16.09 -30.86
N GLU A 149 -0.48 17.41 -30.61
CA GLU A 149 -0.51 18.01 -29.28
C GLU A 149 -1.77 17.59 -28.51
N TYR A 150 -2.92 17.58 -29.17
CA TYR A 150 -4.20 17.12 -28.61
C TYR A 150 -4.16 15.62 -28.27
N ALA A 151 -3.64 14.79 -29.18
CA ALA A 151 -3.49 13.35 -28.94
C ALA A 151 -2.54 13.07 -27.77
N GLN A 152 -1.40 13.76 -27.70
CA GLN A 152 -0.45 13.66 -26.60
C GLN A 152 -1.07 14.05 -25.26
N TRP A 153 -1.86 15.13 -25.22
CA TRP A 153 -2.58 15.52 -24.01
C TRP A 153 -3.53 14.43 -23.50
N LEU A 154 -4.30 13.84 -24.43
CA LEU A 154 -5.24 12.76 -24.08
C LEU A 154 -4.53 11.51 -23.57
N ASP A 155 -3.40 11.13 -24.16
CA ASP A 155 -2.58 10.00 -23.72
C ASP A 155 -2.01 10.24 -22.32
N GLN A 156 -1.45 11.43 -22.08
CA GLN A 156 -1.00 11.85 -20.75
C GLN A 156 -2.14 11.85 -19.73
N ARG A 157 -3.35 12.26 -20.13
CA ARG A 157 -4.52 12.21 -19.24
C ARG A 157 -4.84 10.78 -18.83
N VAL A 158 -4.88 9.85 -19.78
CA VAL A 158 -5.15 8.42 -19.50
C VAL A 158 -4.09 7.87 -18.54
N THR A 159 -2.82 8.13 -18.80
CA THR A 159 -1.71 7.70 -17.93
C THR A 159 -1.82 8.26 -16.51
N ARG A 160 -2.20 9.54 -16.37
CA ARG A 160 -2.41 10.17 -15.05
C ARG A 160 -3.59 9.56 -14.31
N GLU A 161 -4.72 9.29 -15.00
CA GLU A 161 -5.90 8.66 -14.38
C GLU A 161 -5.59 7.24 -13.91
N GLU A 162 -4.91 6.44 -14.74
CA GLU A 162 -4.46 5.10 -14.34
C GLU A 162 -3.50 5.14 -13.15
N ALA A 163 -2.57 6.07 -13.13
CA ALA A 163 -1.64 6.24 -12.03
C ALA A 163 -2.38 6.63 -10.73
N ARG A 164 -3.33 7.57 -10.82
CA ARG A 164 -4.20 7.95 -9.70
C ARG A 164 -5.01 6.77 -9.17
N GLU A 165 -5.61 5.98 -10.06
CA GLU A 165 -6.37 4.79 -9.67
C GLU A 165 -5.49 3.76 -8.94
N ARG A 166 -4.30 3.46 -9.47
CA ARG A 166 -3.34 2.55 -8.83
C ARG A 166 -2.88 3.07 -7.45
N ARG A 167 -2.67 4.38 -7.31
CA ARG A 167 -2.35 4.99 -6.01
C ARG A 167 -3.52 4.82 -5.03
N ALA A 168 -4.75 5.06 -5.46
CA ALA A 168 -5.95 4.95 -4.64
C ALA A 168 -6.23 3.49 -4.24
N LEU A 169 -6.11 2.53 -5.17
CA LEU A 169 -6.30 1.10 -4.90
C LEU A 169 -5.23 0.51 -3.98
N GLY A 170 -4.04 1.09 -3.93
CA GLY A 170 -2.97 0.68 -3.00
C GLY A 170 -3.34 0.85 -1.52
N GLU A 171 -4.46 1.51 -1.22
CA GLU A 171 -4.99 1.69 0.12
C GLU A 171 -5.92 0.54 0.56
N GLU A 172 -6.60 -0.15 -0.37
CA GLU A 172 -7.47 -1.27 -0.04
C GLU A 172 -6.67 -2.47 0.43
N GLY A 173 -6.84 -2.83 1.71
CA GLY A 173 -6.31 -4.01 2.43
C GLY A 173 -5.33 -4.89 1.66
N ILE A 174 -4.06 -4.53 1.68
CA ILE A 174 -2.94 -5.15 0.94
C ILE A 174 -2.92 -6.68 1.14
N ILE A 175 -3.32 -7.17 2.32
CA ILE A 175 -3.27 -8.60 2.65
C ILE A 175 -4.69 -9.13 2.82
N PRO A 176 -5.13 -10.10 1.99
CA PRO A 176 -6.44 -10.72 2.12
C PRO A 176 -6.68 -11.32 3.52
N THR A 177 -7.87 -11.14 4.04
CA THR A 177 -8.26 -11.64 5.37
C THR A 177 -7.92 -13.12 5.61
N PRO A 178 -8.09 -14.07 4.64
CA PRO A 178 -7.71 -15.47 4.84
C PRO A 178 -6.20 -15.65 5.10
N VAL A 179 -5.35 -14.83 4.50
CA VAL A 179 -3.89 -14.89 4.70
C VAL A 179 -3.51 -14.40 6.09
N TRP A 180 -4.15 -13.31 6.57
CA TRP A 180 -4.02 -12.86 7.94
C TRP A 180 -4.43 -13.92 8.94
N LEU A 181 -5.55 -14.59 8.70
CA LEU A 181 -6.05 -15.66 9.58
C LEU A 181 -5.08 -16.85 9.61
N ALA A 182 -4.57 -17.28 8.45
CA ALA A 182 -3.58 -18.34 8.36
C ALA A 182 -2.29 -17.99 9.12
N LEU A 183 -1.83 -16.75 9.00
CA LEU A 183 -0.61 -16.28 9.67
C LEU A 183 -0.79 -16.21 11.19
N VAL A 184 -1.93 -15.72 11.67
CA VAL A 184 -2.23 -15.67 13.10
C VAL A 184 -2.37 -17.07 13.68
N VAL A 185 -3.11 -17.97 13.02
CA VAL A 185 -3.33 -19.36 13.49
C VAL A 185 -2.02 -20.13 13.53
N THR A 186 -1.22 -20.10 12.46
CA THR A 186 0.07 -20.78 12.45
C THR A 186 1.07 -20.18 13.45
N GLY A 187 1.07 -18.85 13.62
CA GLY A 187 1.86 -18.19 14.63
C GLY A 187 1.50 -18.61 16.04
N LEU A 188 0.21 -18.71 16.36
CA LEU A 188 -0.28 -19.19 17.66
C LEU A 188 0.08 -20.66 17.90
N ILE A 189 0.04 -21.51 16.88
CA ILE A 189 0.45 -22.92 16.98
C ILE A 189 1.96 -22.98 17.29
N VAL A 190 2.79 -22.27 16.52
CA VAL A 190 4.24 -22.24 16.76
C VAL A 190 4.53 -21.71 18.16
N TRP A 191 3.84 -20.70 18.60
CA TRP A 191 3.96 -20.13 19.93
C TRP A 191 3.54 -21.13 21.03
N GLY A 192 2.44 -21.84 20.84
CA GLY A 192 2.00 -22.93 21.73
C GLY A 192 3.04 -24.04 21.88
N PHE A 193 3.69 -24.41 20.77
CA PHE A 193 4.80 -25.38 20.83
C PHE A 193 6.00 -24.87 21.65
N VAL A 194 6.38 -23.61 21.52
CA VAL A 194 7.47 -23.04 22.34
C VAL A 194 7.16 -23.15 23.83
N PHE A 195 5.88 -22.94 24.24
CA PHE A 195 5.47 -23.09 25.64
C PHE A 195 5.51 -24.54 26.14
N LEU A 196 5.14 -25.51 25.27
CA LEU A 196 5.13 -26.92 25.64
C LEU A 196 6.54 -27.51 25.80
N PHE A 197 7.53 -26.94 25.08
CA PHE A 197 8.91 -27.42 25.05
C PHE A 197 9.92 -26.45 25.73
N ALA A 198 9.45 -25.40 26.41
CA ALA A 198 10.32 -24.52 27.20
C ALA A 198 10.69 -25.22 28.52
N ASP A 199 11.81 -25.96 28.51
CA ASP A 199 12.47 -26.47 29.71
C ASP A 199 13.19 -25.37 30.50
#